data_68e4dc453f9029af4de035f64bd056f2
#
_entry.id   68e4dc453f9029af4de035f64bd056f2
#
_cell.length_a   1.000
_cell.length_b   1.000
_cell.length_c   1.000
_cell.angle_alpha   90.00
_cell.angle_beta   90.00
_cell.angle_gamma   90.00
#
_symmetry.space_group_name_H-M   'P 1'
#
loop_
_entity.id
_entity.type
_entity.pdbx_description
1 polymer ?
#
loop_
_entity_poly.entity_id
_entity_poly.type
_entity_poly.pdbx_seq_one_letter_code
_entity_poly.pdbx_strand_id
1 'polypeptide(L)'
;MKKIIFLILSVAVAGCLASCDLDYMPQTSYNEGNVEVDEETGSSFTTAQQLKDHLASIYSNTMKSDVIQRCCVMDFLLYSECRADNAYGGTTDGGVLPIEANDIDATNINISRDWDDYQKGIRVANEIICNIDRIREADETMTDEQYQEWLSQAYCLKAYLLYKATQLWGDYPLNNSIPPAITDDNIEDVYWEYFPERSPIKTIHEQMITELEYAAQYAPDLNPSDKLLFSKAFANGMLARYYAEAPCRDWTKVQQYCEAVEENSSLKLCDTFKELFWYDDKTPGDANRNTSESILEVTFSTSNGTWLNWMFYRDMLLDPNNSYSWAKWITPSRDLYDAYEAGDERRDVTIATDACTWSNYYPSDEYRFMGKIRTCASSIILMRLAEIYLLHAEALAMQGDFSGATAYVNEVRERAGLDPVPVPSDQEAMLSVIFDERRLELAFEGFRFFDLIRQGKAMEVHDRMPQEDSYWQQRAPLQEFGYYLSVPVEAMDKNPSLVQNPGY
;
A
#
# COMPACT_ATOMS: atom_id res chain seq x y z
N MET A 1 62.50 27.38 27.40
CA MET A 1 61.41 26.35 27.32
C MET A 1 60.01 26.87 27.69
N LYS A 2 59.78 27.53 28.83
CA LYS A 2 58.45 28.00 29.20
C LYS A 2 57.79 29.02 28.21
N LYS A 3 58.58 29.90 27.58
CA LYS A 3 58.06 30.88 26.60
C LYS A 3 57.63 30.23 25.23
N ILE A 4 58.29 29.15 24.84
CA ILE A 4 58.04 28.41 23.61
C ILE A 4 56.76 27.56 23.79
N ILE A 5 56.55 26.98 24.97
CA ILE A 5 55.34 26.22 25.30
C ILE A 5 54.09 27.12 25.31
N PHE A 6 54.23 28.36 25.80
CA PHE A 6 53.12 29.34 25.79
C PHE A 6 52.78 29.80 24.37
N LEU A 7 53.75 29.92 23.48
CA LEU A 7 53.54 30.30 22.09
C LEU A 7 52.88 29.16 21.31
N ILE A 8 53.25 27.91 21.55
CA ILE A 8 52.65 26.74 20.93
C ILE A 8 51.20 26.54 21.43
N LEU A 9 50.92 26.77 22.71
CA LEU A 9 49.58 26.70 23.26
C LEU A 9 48.65 27.81 22.70
N SER A 10 49.17 29.03 22.53
CA SER A 10 48.37 30.15 21.98
C SER A 10 48.08 29.96 20.48
N VAL A 11 48.97 29.35 19.70
CA VAL A 11 48.73 29.02 18.30
C VAL A 11 47.73 27.84 18.17
N ALA A 12 47.81 26.86 19.07
CA ALA A 12 46.84 25.73 19.09
C ALA A 12 45.43 26.21 19.48
N VAL A 13 45.30 27.14 20.44
CA VAL A 13 43.99 27.70 20.82
C VAL A 13 43.42 28.63 19.73
N ALA A 14 44.28 29.39 19.01
CA ALA A 14 43.82 30.18 17.87
C ALA A 14 43.44 29.34 16.66
N GLY A 15 44.06 28.15 16.47
CA GLY A 15 43.71 27.19 15.43
C GLY A 15 42.40 26.47 15.71
N CYS A 16 42.03 26.29 16.99
CA CYS A 16 40.72 25.67 17.35
C CYS A 16 39.53 26.64 17.26
N LEU A 17 39.79 27.95 17.21
CA LEU A 17 38.71 28.97 17.05
C LEU A 17 38.45 29.34 15.58
N ALA A 18 39.27 28.85 14.64
CA ALA A 18 39.08 29.07 13.21
C ALA A 18 38.42 27.85 12.49
N SER A 19 37.97 26.85 13.23
CA SER A 19 37.44 25.61 12.67
C SER A 19 36.02 25.37 13.15
N CYS A 20 35.10 26.15 12.66
CA CYS A 20 33.72 25.79 12.43
C CYS A 20 33.10 26.95 11.64
N ASP A 21 33.25 26.91 10.34
CA ASP A 21 32.31 27.60 9.49
C ASP A 21 31.01 26.76 9.60
N LEU A 22 30.16 27.15 10.57
CA LEU A 22 28.88 26.54 10.82
C LEU A 22 27.87 26.87 9.72
N ASP A 23 28.26 27.74 8.78
CA ASP A 23 27.45 28.19 7.66
C ASP A 23 27.79 27.47 6.33
N TYR A 24 28.52 26.32 6.38
CA TYR A 24 28.73 25.55 5.16
C TYR A 24 27.44 24.84 4.73
N MET A 25 26.74 25.45 3.79
CA MET A 25 25.60 24.88 3.10
C MET A 25 26.06 24.05 1.92
N PRO A 26 25.82 22.70 1.90
CA PRO A 26 26.19 21.87 0.77
C PRO A 26 25.50 22.34 -0.52
N GLN A 27 26.27 22.66 -1.55
CA GLN A 27 25.71 23.08 -2.85
C GLN A 27 25.04 21.96 -3.65
N THR A 28 25.23 20.70 -3.23
CA THR A 28 24.71 19.50 -3.91
C THR A 28 23.43 18.96 -3.29
N SER A 29 22.96 19.54 -2.19
CA SER A 29 21.69 19.20 -1.54
C SER A 29 20.82 20.43 -1.39
N TYR A 30 19.51 20.25 -1.47
CA TYR A 30 18.55 21.33 -1.20
C TYR A 30 18.63 21.73 0.27
N ASN A 31 18.83 23.02 0.52
CA ASN A 31 18.91 23.63 1.85
C ASN A 31 18.47 25.09 1.78
N GLU A 32 18.31 25.75 2.92
CA GLU A 32 17.85 27.15 3.04
C GLU A 32 18.64 28.17 2.22
N GLY A 33 19.90 27.86 1.84
CA GLY A 33 20.75 28.78 1.06
C GLY A 33 20.67 28.58 -0.46
N ASN A 34 20.08 27.49 -0.96
CA ASN A 34 20.03 27.18 -2.39
C ASN A 34 18.65 26.80 -2.94
N VAL A 35 17.60 26.89 -2.11
CA VAL A 35 16.19 26.73 -2.51
C VAL A 35 15.48 28.06 -2.33
N GLU A 36 14.95 28.60 -3.40
CA GLU A 36 14.02 29.72 -3.30
C GLU A 36 12.72 29.21 -2.69
N VAL A 37 12.38 29.70 -1.52
CA VAL A 37 11.12 29.43 -0.83
C VAL A 37 10.27 30.68 -0.91
N ASP A 38 9.04 30.52 -1.33
CA ASP A 38 8.05 31.59 -1.29
C ASP A 38 7.75 31.91 0.18
N GLU A 39 8.09 33.12 0.62
CA GLU A 39 7.97 33.55 2.02
C GLU A 39 6.53 33.56 2.52
N GLU A 40 5.55 33.75 1.62
CA GLU A 40 4.13 33.81 1.95
C GLU A 40 3.51 32.40 2.09
N THR A 41 3.91 31.48 1.24
CA THR A 41 3.32 30.12 1.19
C THR A 41 4.20 29.04 1.81
N GLY A 42 5.46 29.33 2.11
CA GLY A 42 6.44 28.31 2.56
C GLY A 42 6.80 27.28 1.49
N SER A 43 6.40 27.51 0.23
CA SER A 43 6.58 26.57 -0.87
C SER A 43 7.86 26.80 -1.64
N SER A 44 8.57 25.72 -1.98
CA SER A 44 9.72 25.74 -2.89
C SER A 44 9.32 25.69 -4.38
N PHE A 45 8.03 25.52 -4.71
CA PHE A 45 7.56 25.44 -6.09
C PHE A 45 7.17 26.81 -6.61
N THR A 46 7.83 27.28 -7.67
CA THR A 46 7.59 28.58 -8.31
C THR A 46 7.29 28.45 -9.82
N THR A 47 7.51 27.29 -10.44
CA THR A 47 7.31 27.08 -11.88
C THR A 47 6.61 25.77 -12.19
N ALA A 48 5.93 25.69 -13.34
CA ALA A 48 5.32 24.47 -13.88
C ALA A 48 6.36 23.35 -14.07
N GLN A 49 7.60 23.69 -14.46
CA GLN A 49 8.65 22.68 -14.63
C GLN A 49 9.01 22.00 -13.30
N GLN A 50 9.07 22.72 -12.18
CA GLN A 50 9.33 22.13 -10.87
C GLN A 50 8.22 21.17 -10.45
N LEU A 51 6.95 21.50 -10.67
CA LEU A 51 5.83 20.57 -10.42
C LEU A 51 5.89 19.32 -11.29
N LYS A 52 6.24 19.49 -12.57
CA LYS A 52 6.44 18.35 -13.48
C LYS A 52 7.57 17.42 -13.00
N ASP A 53 8.68 17.97 -12.58
CA ASP A 53 9.82 17.22 -12.07
C ASP A 53 9.46 16.51 -10.76
N HIS A 54 8.66 17.17 -9.90
CA HIS A 54 8.14 16.57 -8.68
C HIS A 54 7.17 15.41 -8.98
N LEU A 55 6.24 15.56 -9.94
CA LEU A 55 5.38 14.49 -10.41
C LEU A 55 6.20 13.31 -10.94
N ALA A 56 7.23 13.57 -11.74
CA ALA A 56 8.13 12.52 -12.23
C ALA A 56 8.86 11.80 -11.08
N SER A 57 9.18 12.52 -9.99
CA SER A 57 9.77 11.95 -8.78
C SER A 57 8.82 11.02 -8.01
N ILE A 58 7.51 11.22 -8.11
CA ILE A 58 6.53 10.26 -7.56
C ILE A 58 6.78 8.87 -8.14
N TYR A 59 6.91 8.77 -9.44
CA TYR A 59 7.09 7.50 -10.13
C TYR A 59 8.50 6.91 -10.02
N SER A 60 9.52 7.74 -10.07
CA SER A 60 10.90 7.27 -9.97
C SER A 60 11.33 6.93 -8.53
N ASN A 61 10.79 7.64 -7.55
CA ASN A 61 11.19 7.54 -6.15
C ASN A 61 10.05 6.99 -5.29
N THR A 62 8.93 7.71 -5.11
CA THR A 62 7.90 7.34 -4.14
C THR A 62 7.29 5.97 -4.42
N MET A 63 6.91 5.67 -5.68
CA MET A 63 6.36 4.38 -6.07
C MET A 63 7.34 3.21 -5.90
N LYS A 64 8.64 3.48 -5.82
CA LYS A 64 9.68 2.47 -5.59
C LYS A 64 10.31 2.52 -4.21
N SER A 65 9.86 3.43 -3.35
CA SER A 65 10.36 3.60 -1.98
C SER A 65 9.70 2.64 -1.00
N ASP A 66 10.13 2.76 0.25
CA ASP A 66 9.54 2.05 1.39
C ASP A 66 8.07 2.44 1.66
N VAL A 67 7.61 3.61 1.22
CA VAL A 67 6.18 3.97 1.26
C VAL A 67 5.32 2.92 0.55
N ILE A 68 5.77 2.43 -0.60
CA ILE A 68 5.05 1.38 -1.32
C ILE A 68 5.55 0.00 -0.92
N GLN A 69 6.86 -0.28 -1.00
CA GLN A 69 7.36 -1.62 -0.80
C GLN A 69 7.15 -2.13 0.64
N ARG A 70 7.52 -1.33 1.65
CA ARG A 70 7.34 -1.74 3.04
C ARG A 70 5.93 -1.48 3.52
N CYS A 71 5.51 -0.23 3.53
CA CYS A 71 4.29 0.22 4.18
C CYS A 71 3.02 -0.29 3.46
N CYS A 72 2.94 -0.18 2.11
CA CYS A 72 1.76 -0.62 1.37
C CYS A 72 1.77 -2.10 0.98
N VAL A 73 2.90 -2.82 1.10
CA VAL A 73 3.01 -4.24 0.74
C VAL A 73 3.49 -5.06 1.92
N MET A 74 4.77 -4.98 2.32
CA MET A 74 5.35 -5.90 3.29
C MET A 74 4.62 -5.90 4.64
N ASP A 75 4.52 -4.72 5.27
CA ASP A 75 3.86 -4.60 6.58
C ASP A 75 2.34 -4.66 6.43
N PHE A 76 1.79 -4.19 5.30
CA PHE A 76 0.36 -4.30 5.03
C PHE A 76 -0.12 -5.75 5.00
N LEU A 77 0.72 -6.69 4.56
CA LEU A 77 0.41 -8.13 4.62
C LEU A 77 0.38 -8.67 6.05
N LEU A 78 1.10 -8.08 7.00
CA LEU A 78 0.92 -8.43 8.42
C LEU A 78 -0.48 -8.03 8.90
N TYR A 79 -0.93 -6.82 8.50
CA TYR A 79 -2.21 -6.29 8.96
C TYR A 79 -3.41 -6.92 8.25
N SER A 80 -3.23 -7.44 7.04
CA SER A 80 -4.31 -8.03 6.24
C SER A 80 -4.34 -9.56 6.28
N GLU A 81 -3.20 -10.22 6.15
CA GLU A 81 -3.15 -11.68 6.00
C GLU A 81 -2.84 -12.41 7.32
N CYS A 82 -1.88 -11.87 8.13
CA CYS A 82 -1.54 -12.49 9.40
C CYS A 82 -2.58 -12.23 10.49
N ARG A 83 -3.35 -11.13 10.41
CA ARG A 83 -4.50 -10.88 11.29
C ARG A 83 -5.75 -11.66 10.87
N ALA A 84 -5.70 -12.39 9.78
CA ALA A 84 -6.75 -13.25 9.27
C ALA A 84 -6.28 -14.71 9.22
N ASP A 85 -7.00 -15.53 8.46
CA ASP A 85 -6.81 -16.97 8.31
C ASP A 85 -5.85 -17.37 7.16
N ASN A 86 -5.23 -16.41 6.48
CA ASN A 86 -4.35 -16.68 5.33
C ASN A 86 -2.88 -16.94 5.71
N ALA A 87 -2.40 -16.40 6.84
CA ALA A 87 -0.98 -16.51 7.18
C ALA A 87 -0.70 -16.56 8.69
N TYR A 88 0.47 -17.10 9.03
CA TYR A 88 1.15 -16.92 10.31
C TYR A 88 2.18 -15.80 10.20
N GLY A 89 2.54 -15.16 11.30
CA GLY A 89 3.73 -14.32 11.38
C GLY A 89 4.98 -15.19 11.31
N GLY A 90 5.72 -15.11 10.21
CA GLY A 90 6.78 -16.08 9.90
C GLY A 90 8.12 -15.85 10.61
N THR A 91 8.26 -14.78 11.37
CA THR A 91 9.50 -14.38 12.06
C THR A 91 9.33 -14.36 13.58
N THR A 92 10.44 -14.30 14.30
CA THR A 92 10.47 -14.09 15.77
C THR A 92 10.63 -12.62 16.14
N ASP A 93 10.42 -11.71 15.20
CA ASP A 93 10.53 -10.27 15.40
C ASP A 93 9.48 -9.75 16.39
N GLY A 94 9.92 -8.94 17.36
CA GLY A 94 9.06 -8.41 18.41
C GLY A 94 8.00 -7.40 17.92
N GLY A 95 8.14 -6.87 16.70
CA GLY A 95 7.13 -6.03 16.06
C GLY A 95 6.08 -6.81 15.25
N VAL A 96 6.39 -8.05 14.84
CA VAL A 96 5.51 -8.91 14.05
C VAL A 96 4.61 -9.79 14.90
N LEU A 97 5.18 -10.46 15.90
CA LEU A 97 4.44 -11.41 16.75
C LEU A 97 3.23 -10.80 17.46
N PRO A 98 3.26 -9.58 18.03
CA PRO A 98 2.08 -8.95 18.60
C PRO A 98 0.97 -8.70 17.58
N ILE A 99 1.30 -8.41 16.32
CA ILE A 99 0.32 -8.21 15.24
C ILE A 99 -0.40 -9.53 14.95
N GLU A 100 0.35 -10.61 14.76
CA GLU A 100 -0.21 -11.94 14.58
C GLU A 100 -1.06 -12.38 15.78
N ALA A 101 -0.56 -12.15 16.98
CA ALA A 101 -1.22 -12.53 18.23
C ALA A 101 -2.47 -11.68 18.56
N ASN A 102 -2.76 -10.64 17.78
CA ASN A 102 -3.79 -9.65 18.05
C ASN A 102 -3.61 -8.97 19.43
N ASP A 103 -2.35 -8.80 19.86
CA ASP A 103 -1.91 -8.15 21.10
C ASP A 103 -1.10 -6.89 20.74
N ILE A 104 -1.76 -5.99 20.04
CA ILE A 104 -1.15 -4.79 19.47
C ILE A 104 -1.22 -3.65 20.48
N ASP A 105 -0.09 -2.97 20.70
CA ASP A 105 -0.05 -1.76 21.50
C ASP A 105 0.52 -0.55 20.71
N ALA A 106 0.37 0.64 21.27
CA ALA A 106 0.76 1.90 20.63
C ALA A 106 2.29 2.13 20.57
N THR A 107 3.10 1.24 21.13
CA THR A 107 4.58 1.30 21.06
C THR A 107 5.15 0.38 19.98
N ASN A 108 4.32 -0.31 19.22
CA ASN A 108 4.77 -1.21 18.15
C ASN A 108 5.53 -0.43 17.07
N ILE A 109 6.79 -0.82 16.86
CA ILE A 109 7.72 -0.11 15.98
C ILE A 109 7.30 -0.14 14.51
N ASN A 110 6.65 -1.22 14.04
CA ASN A 110 6.18 -1.30 12.65
C ASN A 110 5.02 -0.32 12.43
N ILE A 111 4.08 -0.28 13.39
CA ILE A 111 2.91 0.63 13.31
C ILE A 111 3.35 2.09 13.36
N SER A 112 4.33 2.43 14.22
CA SER A 112 4.86 3.80 14.32
C SER A 112 5.56 4.24 13.02
N ARG A 113 6.40 3.37 12.48
CA ARG A 113 7.10 3.62 11.22
C ARG A 113 6.14 3.77 10.04
N ASP A 114 5.12 2.91 9.96
CA ASP A 114 4.14 2.95 8.86
C ASP A 114 3.28 4.20 8.93
N TRP A 115 2.86 4.64 10.12
CA TRP A 115 2.18 5.91 10.29
C TRP A 115 2.98 7.08 9.69
N ASP A 116 4.27 7.18 10.03
CA ASP A 116 5.15 8.22 9.52
C ASP A 116 5.34 8.11 7.99
N ASP A 117 5.44 6.90 7.44
CA ASP A 117 5.63 6.67 6.00
C ASP A 117 4.35 7.00 5.20
N TYR A 118 3.15 6.70 5.71
CA TYR A 118 1.90 7.15 5.09
C TYR A 118 1.82 8.67 5.06
N GLN A 119 2.16 9.36 6.16
CA GLN A 119 2.19 10.83 6.21
C GLN A 119 3.16 11.42 5.17
N LYS A 120 4.36 10.84 5.03
CA LYS A 120 5.34 11.25 4.00
C LYS A 120 4.78 11.09 2.58
N GLY A 121 4.18 9.95 2.29
CA GLY A 121 3.61 9.69 0.97
C GLY A 121 2.45 10.62 0.61
N ILE A 122 1.54 10.88 1.57
CA ILE A 122 0.42 11.81 1.40
C ILE A 122 0.94 13.24 1.19
N ARG A 123 1.96 13.64 1.94
CA ARG A 123 2.59 14.95 1.76
C ARG A 123 3.14 15.14 0.35
N VAL A 124 3.80 14.14 -0.23
CA VAL A 124 4.32 14.20 -1.61
C VAL A 124 3.20 14.51 -2.62
N ALA A 125 2.03 13.91 -2.47
CA ALA A 125 0.87 14.23 -3.31
C ALA A 125 0.36 15.66 -3.03
N ASN A 126 0.25 16.06 -1.76
CA ASN A 126 -0.22 17.38 -1.36
C ASN A 126 0.70 18.51 -1.86
N GLU A 127 2.00 18.28 -2.00
CA GLU A 127 2.93 19.25 -2.58
C GLU A 127 2.54 19.67 -4.01
N ILE A 128 1.93 18.77 -4.80
CA ILE A 128 1.33 19.14 -6.09
C ILE A 128 -0.02 19.83 -5.88
N ILE A 129 -0.92 19.19 -5.14
CA ILE A 129 -2.31 19.61 -4.97
C ILE A 129 -2.41 21.04 -4.44
N CYS A 130 -1.60 21.39 -3.43
CA CYS A 130 -1.65 22.69 -2.79
C CYS A 130 -0.95 23.82 -3.57
N ASN A 131 -0.10 23.50 -4.55
CA ASN A 131 0.68 24.48 -5.28
C ASN A 131 0.22 24.69 -6.72
N ILE A 132 -0.50 23.72 -7.31
CA ILE A 132 -0.75 23.73 -8.76
C ILE A 132 -1.60 24.90 -9.22
N ASP A 133 -2.59 25.35 -8.44
CA ASP A 133 -3.45 26.50 -8.78
C ASP A 133 -2.63 27.79 -8.84
N ARG A 134 -1.85 28.05 -7.80
CA ARG A 134 -1.00 29.24 -7.71
C ARG A 134 0.04 29.28 -8.83
N ILE A 135 0.65 28.14 -9.12
CA ILE A 135 1.66 28.07 -10.19
C ILE A 135 1.02 28.24 -11.56
N ARG A 136 -0.16 27.70 -11.80
CA ARG A 136 -0.89 27.95 -13.05
C ARG A 136 -1.22 29.42 -13.27
N GLU A 137 -1.59 30.14 -12.20
CA GLU A 137 -1.85 31.59 -12.28
C GLU A 137 -0.57 32.39 -12.57
N ALA A 138 0.58 31.93 -12.07
CA ALA A 138 1.86 32.62 -12.20
C ALA A 138 2.67 32.22 -13.45
N ASP A 139 2.48 31.02 -13.96
CA ASP A 139 3.27 30.43 -15.07
C ASP A 139 2.35 30.06 -16.25
N GLU A 140 2.25 30.96 -17.22
CA GLU A 140 1.44 30.79 -18.45
C GLU A 140 1.89 29.60 -19.35
N THR A 141 3.01 28.96 -19.04
CA THR A 141 3.49 27.79 -19.82
C THR A 141 2.74 26.51 -19.47
N MET A 142 2.03 26.47 -18.34
CA MET A 142 1.20 25.32 -17.95
C MET A 142 -0.10 25.31 -18.76
N THR A 143 -0.30 24.27 -19.57
CA THR A 143 -1.56 24.09 -20.30
C THR A 143 -2.68 23.52 -19.41
N ASP A 144 -3.92 23.64 -19.88
CA ASP A 144 -5.09 23.09 -19.16
C ASP A 144 -4.99 21.57 -19.03
N GLU A 145 -4.51 20.89 -20.07
CA GLU A 145 -4.33 19.44 -20.07
C GLU A 145 -3.26 19.02 -19.04
N GLN A 146 -2.14 19.74 -18.96
CA GLN A 146 -1.09 19.46 -17.97
C GLN A 146 -1.59 19.67 -16.55
N TYR A 147 -2.31 20.77 -16.30
CA TYR A 147 -2.93 21.04 -15.01
C TYR A 147 -3.86 19.89 -14.59
N GLN A 148 -4.79 19.51 -15.47
CA GLN A 148 -5.77 18.46 -15.19
C GLN A 148 -5.10 17.10 -14.97
N GLU A 149 -4.16 16.74 -15.82
CA GLU A 149 -3.44 15.46 -15.74
C GLU A 149 -2.59 15.36 -14.47
N TRP A 150 -1.81 16.40 -14.15
CA TRP A 150 -0.91 16.35 -12.97
C TRP A 150 -1.68 16.35 -11.66
N LEU A 151 -2.73 17.16 -11.57
CA LEU A 151 -3.62 17.16 -10.41
C LEU A 151 -4.31 15.81 -10.22
N SER A 152 -4.79 15.19 -11.30
CA SER A 152 -5.42 13.87 -11.27
C SER A 152 -4.49 12.77 -10.75
N GLN A 153 -3.22 12.78 -11.16
CA GLN A 153 -2.24 11.80 -10.71
C GLN A 153 -1.90 11.99 -9.22
N ALA A 154 -1.81 13.23 -8.75
CA ALA A 154 -1.62 13.53 -7.34
C ALA A 154 -2.82 13.09 -6.48
N TYR A 155 -4.04 13.31 -6.96
CA TYR A 155 -5.26 12.81 -6.33
C TYR A 155 -5.29 11.28 -6.23
N CYS A 156 -4.88 10.57 -7.27
CA CYS A 156 -4.79 9.12 -7.25
C CYS A 156 -3.83 8.60 -6.18
N LEU A 157 -2.64 9.18 -6.06
CA LEU A 157 -1.67 8.79 -5.02
C LEU A 157 -2.22 9.06 -3.62
N LYS A 158 -2.75 10.26 -3.38
CA LYS A 158 -3.35 10.63 -2.08
C LYS A 158 -4.49 9.70 -1.71
N ALA A 159 -5.41 9.45 -2.64
CA ALA A 159 -6.53 8.55 -2.42
C ALA A 159 -6.10 7.10 -2.14
N TYR A 160 -5.09 6.59 -2.86
CA TYR A 160 -4.56 5.24 -2.61
C TYR A 160 -3.97 5.11 -1.20
N LEU A 161 -3.17 6.08 -0.77
CA LEU A 161 -2.55 6.06 0.55
C LEU A 161 -3.57 6.26 1.68
N LEU A 162 -4.51 7.19 1.52
CA LEU A 162 -5.57 7.40 2.51
C LEU A 162 -6.56 6.23 2.59
N TYR A 163 -6.83 5.53 1.48
CA TYR A 163 -7.61 4.29 1.52
C TYR A 163 -6.98 3.26 2.47
N LYS A 164 -5.69 2.99 2.29
CA LYS A 164 -4.96 2.06 3.16
C LYS A 164 -4.82 2.57 4.59
N ALA A 165 -4.51 3.84 4.78
CA ALA A 165 -4.40 4.44 6.12
C ALA A 165 -5.72 4.36 6.89
N THR A 166 -6.85 4.61 6.23
CA THR A 166 -8.18 4.50 6.88
C THR A 166 -8.59 3.06 7.17
N GLN A 167 -8.14 2.09 6.37
CA GLN A 167 -8.29 0.66 6.71
C GLN A 167 -7.50 0.29 7.98
N LEU A 168 -6.30 0.87 8.18
CA LEU A 168 -5.45 0.58 9.31
C LEU A 168 -5.89 1.31 10.59
N TRP A 169 -6.18 2.61 10.52
CA TRP A 169 -6.40 3.43 11.72
C TRP A 169 -7.81 4.03 11.85
N GLY A 170 -8.68 3.83 10.86
CA GLY A 170 -9.99 4.47 10.83
C GLY A 170 -9.87 5.97 10.54
N ASP A 171 -10.29 6.82 11.49
CA ASP A 171 -10.06 8.25 11.40
C ASP A 171 -8.56 8.54 11.26
N TYR A 172 -8.21 9.51 10.40
CA TYR A 172 -6.82 9.79 10.04
C TYR A 172 -6.62 11.28 9.74
N PRO A 173 -5.42 11.87 9.94
CA PRO A 173 -5.20 13.28 9.58
C PRO A 173 -5.40 13.51 8.08
N LEU A 174 -6.32 14.42 7.75
CA LEU A 174 -6.61 14.84 6.38
C LEU A 174 -6.03 16.22 6.15
N ASN A 175 -4.79 16.28 5.65
CA ASN A 175 -4.12 17.53 5.36
C ASN A 175 -4.52 18.01 3.96
N ASN A 176 -5.13 19.20 3.88
CA ASN A 176 -5.56 19.84 2.64
C ASN A 176 -4.78 21.13 2.35
N SER A 177 -3.84 21.49 3.22
CA SER A 177 -2.97 22.66 3.07
C SER A 177 -1.54 22.29 3.49
N ILE A 178 -0.59 23.07 3.03
CA ILE A 178 0.77 23.06 3.55
C ILE A 178 0.86 24.30 4.46
N PRO A 179 1.10 24.12 5.78
CA PRO A 179 1.20 25.26 6.68
C PRO A 179 2.31 26.22 6.22
N PRO A 180 2.08 27.56 6.27
CA PRO A 180 3.11 28.53 5.94
C PRO A 180 4.28 28.46 6.94
N ALA A 181 5.44 28.96 6.57
CA ALA A 181 6.59 28.98 7.47
C ALA A 181 6.26 29.75 8.77
N ILE A 182 6.68 29.18 9.91
CA ILE A 182 6.48 29.84 11.22
C ILE A 182 7.45 31.02 11.33
N THR A 183 6.90 32.16 11.67
CA THR A 183 7.64 33.39 11.96
C THR A 183 7.22 33.96 13.33
N ASP A 184 8.02 34.88 13.88
CA ASP A 184 7.67 35.55 15.15
C ASP A 184 6.30 36.24 15.10
N ASP A 185 5.88 36.68 13.91
CA ASP A 185 4.64 37.45 13.69
C ASP A 185 3.39 36.59 13.50
N ASN A 186 3.54 35.28 13.04
CA ASN A 186 2.40 34.41 12.70
C ASN A 186 2.27 33.18 13.56
N ILE A 187 3.20 32.90 14.49
CA ILE A 187 3.26 31.62 15.24
C ILE A 187 1.94 31.29 15.98
N GLU A 188 1.26 32.30 16.55
CA GLU A 188 0.01 32.09 17.28
C GLU A 188 -1.14 31.64 16.34
N ASP A 189 -1.12 32.07 15.09
CA ASP A 189 -2.16 31.82 14.10
C ASP A 189 -1.93 30.47 13.39
N VAL A 190 -0.66 30.16 13.02
CA VAL A 190 -0.35 28.99 12.18
C VAL A 190 0.10 27.77 12.96
N TYR A 191 0.42 27.91 14.25
CA TYR A 191 0.98 26.81 15.05
C TYR A 191 0.13 25.53 14.98
N TRP A 192 -1.19 25.65 15.09
CA TRP A 192 -2.09 24.52 15.10
C TRP A 192 -2.28 23.88 13.72
N GLU A 193 -1.96 24.54 12.63
CA GLU A 193 -1.98 23.96 11.29
C GLU A 193 -0.91 22.87 11.13
N TYR A 194 0.16 22.92 11.93
CA TYR A 194 1.19 21.88 11.97
C TYR A 194 0.76 20.63 12.73
N PHE A 195 -0.33 20.70 13.50
CA PHE A 195 -0.84 19.61 14.34
C PHE A 195 -2.29 19.28 13.99
N PRO A 196 -2.55 18.77 12.77
CA PRO A 196 -3.90 18.45 12.34
C PRO A 196 -4.52 17.36 13.19
N GLU A 197 -5.79 17.53 13.52
CA GLU A 197 -6.61 16.48 14.15
C GLU A 197 -6.88 15.36 13.15
N ARG A 198 -7.33 14.21 13.65
CA ARG A 198 -7.84 13.13 12.83
C ARG A 198 -9.23 13.50 12.31
N SER A 199 -9.41 13.44 11.00
CA SER A 199 -10.71 13.60 10.36
C SER A 199 -11.47 12.28 10.39
N PRO A 200 -12.82 12.32 10.55
CA PRO A 200 -13.64 11.12 10.46
C PRO A 200 -13.43 10.39 9.14
N ILE A 201 -13.35 9.06 9.18
CA ILE A 201 -13.16 8.22 7.99
C ILE A 201 -14.17 8.54 6.88
N LYS A 202 -15.42 8.85 7.25
CA LYS A 202 -16.45 9.24 6.27
C LYS A 202 -16.08 10.52 5.52
N THR A 203 -15.61 11.54 6.22
CA THR A 203 -15.17 12.80 5.62
C THR A 203 -14.00 12.59 4.65
N ILE A 204 -13.06 11.74 5.04
CA ILE A 204 -11.91 11.38 4.18
C ILE A 204 -12.42 10.68 2.92
N HIS A 205 -13.30 9.68 3.06
CA HIS A 205 -13.82 8.94 1.92
C HIS A 205 -14.63 9.83 0.97
N GLU A 206 -15.50 10.71 1.48
CA GLU A 206 -16.28 11.66 0.66
C GLU A 206 -15.36 12.60 -0.14
N GLN A 207 -14.28 13.10 0.45
CA GLN A 207 -13.31 13.94 -0.25
C GLN A 207 -12.53 13.13 -1.30
N MET A 208 -12.04 11.94 -0.96
CA MET A 208 -11.31 11.09 -1.91
C MET A 208 -12.17 10.68 -3.09
N ILE A 209 -13.45 10.40 -2.88
CA ILE A 209 -14.40 10.13 -3.97
C ILE A 209 -14.48 11.35 -4.91
N THR A 210 -14.62 12.56 -4.37
CA THR A 210 -14.66 13.79 -5.19
C THR A 210 -13.38 13.99 -5.99
N GLU A 211 -12.22 13.79 -5.37
CA GLU A 211 -10.90 13.91 -6.02
C GLU A 211 -10.70 12.82 -7.08
N LEU A 212 -11.15 11.59 -6.82
CA LEU A 212 -11.08 10.48 -7.78
C LEU A 212 -12.09 10.61 -8.94
N GLU A 213 -13.28 11.18 -8.73
CA GLU A 213 -14.22 11.49 -9.82
C GLU A 213 -13.59 12.51 -10.81
N TYR A 214 -12.84 13.48 -10.30
CA TYR A 214 -12.03 14.35 -11.14
C TYR A 214 -10.94 13.58 -11.88
N ALA A 215 -10.22 12.70 -11.18
CA ALA A 215 -9.16 11.90 -11.79
C ALA A 215 -9.70 10.90 -12.84
N ALA A 216 -10.87 10.32 -12.63
CA ALA A 216 -11.52 9.45 -13.61
C ALA A 216 -11.84 10.18 -14.95
N GLN A 217 -12.02 11.49 -14.88
CA GLN A 217 -12.26 12.31 -16.07
C GLN A 217 -10.95 12.76 -16.76
N TYR A 218 -9.93 13.15 -15.99
CA TYR A 218 -8.78 13.91 -16.51
C TYR A 218 -7.43 13.19 -16.39
N ALA A 219 -7.32 12.08 -15.66
CA ALA A 219 -6.10 11.28 -15.64
C ALA A 219 -5.78 10.73 -17.06
N PRO A 220 -4.53 10.37 -17.33
CA PRO A 220 -4.18 9.72 -18.60
C PRO A 220 -4.92 8.39 -18.78
N ASP A 221 -5.12 7.98 -20.02
CA ASP A 221 -5.59 6.64 -20.32
C ASP A 221 -4.53 5.60 -19.92
N LEU A 222 -4.98 4.39 -19.61
CA LEU A 222 -4.08 3.30 -19.24
C LEU A 222 -3.11 3.00 -20.39
N ASN A 223 -1.80 3.08 -20.11
CA ASN A 223 -0.77 2.68 -21.06
C ASN A 223 -0.49 1.16 -20.93
N PRO A 224 -0.83 0.32 -21.91
CA PRO A 224 -0.62 -1.12 -21.83
C PRO A 224 0.84 -1.55 -21.69
N SER A 225 1.79 -0.69 -22.12
CA SER A 225 3.22 -0.99 -22.11
C SER A 225 3.95 -0.49 -20.86
N ASP A 226 3.33 0.43 -20.11
CA ASP A 226 3.87 0.97 -18.85
C ASP A 226 2.71 1.33 -17.93
N LYS A 227 2.43 0.49 -16.95
CA LYS A 227 1.31 0.61 -16.03
C LYS A 227 1.70 1.21 -14.68
N LEU A 228 2.85 1.89 -14.63
CA LEU A 228 3.29 2.59 -13.43
C LEU A 228 2.49 3.88 -13.18
N LEU A 229 1.99 4.52 -14.26
CA LEU A 229 1.27 5.79 -14.14
C LEU A 229 -0.17 5.58 -13.65
N PHE A 230 -0.61 6.46 -12.76
CA PHE A 230 -2.01 6.52 -12.37
C PHE A 230 -2.87 6.92 -13.57
N SER A 231 -3.86 6.10 -13.89
CA SER A 231 -4.71 6.22 -15.08
C SER A 231 -6.18 6.37 -14.70
N LYS A 232 -7.03 6.69 -15.68
CA LYS A 232 -8.50 6.66 -15.51
C LYS A 232 -9.00 5.31 -15.03
N ALA A 233 -8.43 4.20 -15.54
CA ALA A 233 -8.79 2.85 -15.08
C ALA A 233 -8.47 2.66 -13.60
N PHE A 234 -7.32 3.15 -13.12
CA PHE A 234 -6.99 3.13 -11.70
C PHE A 234 -7.94 3.99 -10.87
N ALA A 235 -8.24 5.22 -11.32
CA ALA A 235 -9.16 6.11 -10.61
C ALA A 235 -10.55 5.49 -10.46
N ASN A 236 -11.10 4.88 -11.53
CA ASN A 236 -12.37 4.15 -11.50
C ASN A 236 -12.32 2.94 -10.57
N GLY A 237 -11.23 2.15 -10.58
CA GLY A 237 -11.05 1.03 -9.66
C GLY A 237 -11.00 1.48 -8.19
N MET A 238 -10.35 2.60 -7.90
CA MET A 238 -10.36 3.19 -6.55
C MET A 238 -11.74 3.70 -6.14
N LEU A 239 -12.50 4.31 -7.05
CA LEU A 239 -13.89 4.70 -6.80
C LEU A 239 -14.75 3.49 -6.44
N ALA A 240 -14.62 2.38 -7.17
CA ALA A 240 -15.31 1.14 -6.85
C ALA A 240 -14.94 0.64 -5.43
N ARG A 241 -13.65 0.67 -5.04
CA ARG A 241 -13.21 0.33 -3.69
C ARG A 241 -13.86 1.23 -2.63
N TYR A 242 -13.81 2.57 -2.80
CA TYR A 242 -14.37 3.51 -1.83
C TYR A 242 -15.88 3.36 -1.66
N TYR A 243 -16.62 3.16 -2.75
CA TYR A 243 -18.07 2.93 -2.70
C TYR A 243 -18.46 1.54 -2.18
N ALA A 244 -17.56 0.58 -2.12
CA ALA A 244 -17.79 -0.70 -1.45
C ALA A 244 -17.63 -0.61 0.08
N GLU A 245 -16.88 0.37 0.59
CA GLU A 245 -16.62 0.54 2.02
C GLU A 245 -17.82 1.14 2.77
N ALA A 246 -17.99 0.71 4.02
CA ALA A 246 -19.15 1.08 4.85
C ALA A 246 -19.45 2.60 4.94
N PRO A 247 -18.45 3.51 5.04
CA PRO A 247 -18.72 4.94 5.19
C PRO A 247 -19.49 5.57 4.02
N CYS A 248 -19.27 5.08 2.78
CA CYS A 248 -19.86 5.63 1.55
C CYS A 248 -20.52 4.57 0.66
N ARG A 249 -20.93 3.42 1.23
CA ARG A 249 -21.38 2.26 0.49
C ARG A 249 -22.55 2.55 -0.44
N ASP A 250 -22.33 2.29 -1.74
CA ASP A 250 -23.33 2.36 -2.81
C ASP A 250 -23.02 1.32 -3.90
N TRP A 251 -23.74 0.23 -3.90
CA TRP A 251 -23.50 -0.89 -4.82
C TRP A 251 -23.79 -0.54 -6.29
N THR A 252 -24.70 0.41 -6.55
CA THR A 252 -24.93 0.91 -7.91
C THR A 252 -23.71 1.68 -8.42
N LYS A 253 -23.07 2.46 -7.55
CA LYS A 253 -21.81 3.15 -7.88
C LYS A 253 -20.65 2.17 -8.04
N VAL A 254 -20.56 1.15 -7.19
CA VAL A 254 -19.55 0.09 -7.36
C VAL A 254 -19.66 -0.54 -8.75
N GLN A 255 -20.86 -0.98 -9.15
CA GLN A 255 -21.10 -1.53 -10.48
C GLN A 255 -20.69 -0.54 -11.58
N GLN A 256 -21.17 0.71 -11.51
CA GLN A 256 -20.86 1.76 -12.51
C GLN A 256 -19.34 1.91 -12.73
N TYR A 257 -18.56 1.94 -11.65
CA TYR A 257 -17.12 2.18 -11.76
C TYR A 257 -16.34 0.91 -12.13
N CYS A 258 -16.83 -0.27 -11.78
CA CYS A 258 -16.28 -1.53 -12.31
C CYS A 258 -16.49 -1.61 -13.83
N GLU A 259 -17.68 -1.33 -14.32
CA GLU A 259 -17.98 -1.27 -15.76
C GLU A 259 -17.07 -0.28 -16.49
N ALA A 260 -16.81 0.90 -15.90
CA ALA A 260 -15.90 1.90 -16.48
C ALA A 260 -14.45 1.42 -16.58
N VAL A 261 -13.98 0.54 -15.68
CA VAL A 261 -12.67 -0.13 -15.81
C VAL A 261 -12.70 -1.15 -16.93
N GLU A 262 -13.76 -1.95 -17.03
CA GLU A 262 -13.92 -3.05 -17.99
C GLU A 262 -14.11 -2.57 -19.43
N GLU A 263 -14.60 -1.34 -19.64
CA GLU A 263 -14.66 -0.69 -20.97
C GLU A 263 -13.29 -0.51 -21.62
N ASN A 264 -12.20 -0.61 -20.85
CA ASN A 264 -10.85 -0.51 -21.38
C ASN A 264 -10.45 -1.80 -22.14
N SER A 265 -10.49 -1.75 -23.46
CA SER A 265 -10.22 -2.90 -24.33
C SER A 265 -8.81 -3.49 -24.22
N SER A 266 -7.88 -2.82 -23.55
CA SER A 266 -6.53 -3.35 -23.29
C SER A 266 -6.46 -4.23 -22.05
N LEU A 267 -7.52 -4.21 -21.23
CA LEU A 267 -7.62 -5.03 -20.04
C LEU A 267 -8.35 -6.34 -20.35
N LYS A 268 -7.77 -7.45 -19.94
CA LYS A 268 -8.38 -8.79 -19.92
C LYS A 268 -7.67 -9.63 -18.86
N LEU A 269 -8.32 -10.64 -18.34
CA LEU A 269 -7.64 -11.64 -17.52
C LEU A 269 -6.50 -12.27 -18.32
N CYS A 270 -5.38 -12.57 -17.67
CA CYS A 270 -4.31 -13.36 -18.26
C CYS A 270 -4.82 -14.76 -18.63
N ASP A 271 -4.23 -15.40 -19.62
CA ASP A 271 -4.66 -16.74 -20.04
C ASP A 271 -4.41 -17.76 -18.91
N THR A 272 -3.40 -17.55 -18.08
CA THR A 272 -3.14 -18.34 -16.86
C THR A 272 -2.79 -17.42 -15.69
N PHE A 273 -3.09 -17.87 -14.46
CA PHE A 273 -2.71 -17.14 -13.25
C PHE A 273 -1.18 -17.00 -13.10
N LYS A 274 -0.45 -17.96 -13.62
CA LYS A 274 1.00 -17.99 -13.59
C LYS A 274 1.62 -16.78 -14.33
N GLU A 275 0.99 -16.28 -15.38
CA GLU A 275 1.48 -15.12 -16.14
C GLU A 275 1.59 -13.85 -15.31
N LEU A 276 0.81 -13.70 -14.25
CA LEU A 276 0.82 -12.52 -13.40
C LEU A 276 2.10 -12.41 -12.55
N PHE A 277 2.56 -13.53 -11.99
CA PHE A 277 3.55 -13.54 -10.91
C PHE A 277 4.80 -14.36 -11.26
N TRP A 278 4.79 -15.05 -12.40
CA TRP A 278 5.87 -15.95 -12.76
C TRP A 278 6.97 -15.26 -13.55
N TYR A 279 8.14 -15.84 -13.49
CA TYR A 279 9.30 -15.51 -14.30
C TYR A 279 9.74 -16.74 -15.10
N ASP A 280 10.50 -16.55 -16.18
CA ASP A 280 11.10 -17.65 -16.93
C ASP A 280 12.26 -18.24 -16.14
N ASP A 281 12.15 -19.52 -15.76
CA ASP A 281 13.21 -20.28 -15.05
C ASP A 281 14.53 -20.33 -15.82
N LYS A 282 14.52 -20.04 -17.12
CA LYS A 282 15.69 -20.09 -18.02
C LYS A 282 16.40 -18.75 -18.15
N THR A 283 15.72 -17.66 -17.84
CA THR A 283 16.25 -16.31 -17.98
C THR A 283 16.11 -15.58 -16.63
N PRO A 284 17.10 -15.75 -15.73
CA PRO A 284 17.06 -15.09 -14.43
C PRO A 284 16.84 -13.59 -14.54
N GLY A 285 15.82 -13.08 -13.86
CA GLY A 285 15.49 -11.67 -13.82
C GLY A 285 14.46 -11.18 -14.84
N ASP A 286 13.99 -12.03 -15.76
CA ASP A 286 12.85 -11.70 -16.62
C ASP A 286 11.55 -12.13 -15.93
N ALA A 287 11.00 -11.25 -15.10
CA ALA A 287 9.65 -11.39 -14.59
C ALA A 287 8.64 -10.84 -15.60
N ASN A 288 7.44 -11.42 -15.64
CA ASN A 288 6.34 -10.86 -16.41
C ASN A 288 5.98 -9.46 -15.88
N ARG A 289 5.70 -8.54 -16.77
CA ARG A 289 5.44 -7.13 -16.47
C ARG A 289 4.37 -6.58 -17.36
N ASN A 290 3.62 -5.62 -16.83
CA ASN A 290 2.59 -4.91 -17.61
C ASN A 290 1.65 -5.89 -18.32
N THR A 291 1.23 -6.96 -17.61
CA THR A 291 0.34 -7.97 -18.19
C THR A 291 -1.00 -7.36 -18.58
N SER A 292 -1.78 -8.06 -19.41
CA SER A 292 -3.12 -7.58 -19.80
C SER A 292 -4.06 -7.38 -18.63
N GLU A 293 -3.79 -7.95 -17.47
CA GLU A 293 -4.65 -7.91 -16.29
C GLU A 293 -4.28 -6.79 -15.30
N SER A 294 -3.00 -6.38 -15.22
CA SER A 294 -2.59 -5.33 -14.30
C SER A 294 -3.12 -3.96 -14.71
N ILE A 295 -3.57 -3.17 -13.72
CA ILE A 295 -4.08 -1.80 -13.86
C ILE A 295 -3.06 -0.80 -13.32
N LEU A 296 -2.47 -1.08 -12.17
CA LEU A 296 -1.34 -0.33 -11.61
C LEU A 296 -0.27 -1.32 -11.17
N GLU A 297 0.95 -1.12 -11.70
CA GLU A 297 2.05 -2.05 -11.49
C GLU A 297 3.39 -1.32 -11.36
N VAL A 298 4.11 -1.59 -10.26
CA VAL A 298 5.47 -1.09 -10.06
C VAL A 298 6.44 -2.15 -10.54
N THR A 299 7.18 -1.83 -11.60
CA THR A 299 8.12 -2.76 -12.24
C THR A 299 9.54 -2.60 -11.69
N PHE A 300 10.24 -3.73 -11.55
CA PHE A 300 11.63 -3.81 -11.11
C PHE A 300 12.47 -4.59 -12.12
N SER A 301 13.79 -4.55 -11.96
CA SER A 301 14.74 -5.29 -12.78
C SER A 301 15.86 -5.84 -11.91
N THR A 302 16.68 -6.75 -12.42
CA THR A 302 17.84 -7.28 -11.69
C THR A 302 18.87 -6.21 -11.32
N SER A 303 18.95 -5.11 -12.07
CA SER A 303 19.85 -3.99 -11.78
C SER A 303 19.26 -2.92 -10.85
N ASN A 304 17.93 -2.87 -10.77
CA ASN A 304 17.17 -1.97 -9.89
C ASN A 304 15.98 -2.76 -9.33
N GLY A 305 16.30 -3.65 -8.40
CA GLY A 305 15.38 -4.67 -7.91
C GLY A 305 14.56 -4.23 -6.71
N THR A 306 13.44 -4.93 -6.49
CA THR A 306 12.77 -4.92 -5.19
C THR A 306 13.59 -5.74 -4.20
N TRP A 307 13.57 -5.32 -2.95
CA TRP A 307 14.15 -6.09 -1.84
C TRP A 307 13.11 -7.00 -1.16
N LEU A 308 11.84 -6.92 -1.55
CA LEU A 308 10.74 -7.66 -0.92
C LEU A 308 10.87 -9.18 -1.06
N ASN A 309 11.50 -9.67 -2.13
CA ASN A 309 11.76 -11.10 -2.30
C ASN A 309 12.53 -11.70 -1.10
N TRP A 310 13.39 -10.90 -0.45
CA TRP A 310 14.14 -11.33 0.73
C TRP A 310 13.25 -11.54 1.97
N MET A 311 12.11 -10.88 2.00
CA MET A 311 11.17 -10.95 3.12
C MET A 311 10.15 -12.08 2.97
N PHE A 312 9.87 -12.52 1.73
CA PHE A 312 8.81 -13.48 1.44
C PHE A 312 9.31 -14.82 0.91
N TYR A 313 10.32 -14.76 0.05
CA TYR A 313 10.90 -15.91 -0.59
C TYR A 313 12.33 -15.60 -0.99
N ARG A 314 13.26 -16.56 -0.91
CA ARG A 314 14.62 -16.34 -1.38
C ARG A 314 14.64 -16.24 -2.91
N ASP A 315 15.56 -15.46 -3.45
CA ASP A 315 15.79 -15.43 -4.89
C ASP A 315 16.48 -16.71 -5.35
N MET A 316 15.69 -17.70 -5.70
CA MET A 316 16.16 -19.03 -6.12
C MET A 316 17.00 -18.99 -7.39
N LEU A 317 16.81 -17.99 -8.24
CA LEU A 317 17.53 -17.86 -9.52
C LEU A 317 18.93 -17.29 -9.33
N LEU A 318 19.07 -16.34 -8.39
CA LEU A 318 20.35 -15.65 -8.15
C LEU A 318 21.21 -16.37 -7.11
N ASP A 319 20.59 -16.95 -6.07
CA ASP A 319 21.28 -17.70 -5.02
C ASP A 319 20.40 -18.81 -4.43
N PRO A 320 20.33 -19.97 -5.07
CA PRO A 320 19.51 -21.08 -4.60
C PRO A 320 19.98 -21.66 -3.24
N ASN A 321 21.21 -21.38 -2.81
CA ASN A 321 21.73 -21.83 -1.52
C ASN A 321 21.55 -20.81 -0.40
N ASN A 322 20.99 -19.65 -0.69
CA ASN A 322 20.82 -18.61 0.29
C ASN A 322 19.65 -18.90 1.22
N SER A 323 19.96 -19.07 2.50
CA SER A 323 19.00 -19.42 3.54
C SER A 323 18.78 -18.24 4.50
N TYR A 324 18.23 -17.14 4.02
CA TYR A 324 17.87 -16.02 4.89
C TYR A 324 16.72 -16.41 5.81
N SER A 325 16.95 -16.31 7.11
CA SER A 325 15.96 -16.64 8.13
C SER A 325 14.76 -15.69 8.15
N TRP A 326 14.92 -14.49 7.65
CA TRP A 326 13.91 -13.44 7.56
C TRP A 326 13.02 -13.51 6.31
N ALA A 327 13.38 -14.35 5.31
CA ALA A 327 12.52 -14.61 4.14
C ALA A 327 11.15 -15.24 4.48
N LYS A 328 10.72 -15.13 5.71
CA LYS A 328 9.48 -15.64 6.27
C LYS A 328 8.76 -14.56 7.07
N TRP A 329 8.75 -13.33 6.56
CA TRP A 329 8.01 -12.23 7.18
C TRP A 329 6.56 -12.60 7.45
N ILE A 330 5.94 -13.27 6.48
CA ILE A 330 4.68 -13.99 6.63
C ILE A 330 4.86 -15.43 6.13
N THR A 331 4.11 -16.37 6.71
CA THR A 331 4.10 -17.77 6.30
C THR A 331 2.67 -18.18 5.95
N PRO A 332 2.38 -18.64 4.72
CA PRO A 332 1.07 -19.13 4.35
C PRO A 332 0.53 -20.16 5.34
N SER A 333 -0.74 -20.00 5.74
CA SER A 333 -1.37 -20.92 6.70
C SER A 333 -1.72 -22.27 6.05
N ARG A 334 -1.95 -23.30 6.90
CA ARG A 334 -2.51 -24.58 6.46
C ARG A 334 -3.91 -24.38 5.91
N ASP A 335 -4.70 -23.58 6.58
CA ASP A 335 -6.09 -23.31 6.21
C ASP A 335 -6.17 -22.73 4.78
N LEU A 336 -5.35 -21.73 4.45
CA LEU A 336 -5.30 -21.21 3.07
C LEU A 336 -4.84 -22.27 2.06
N TYR A 337 -3.81 -23.05 2.41
CA TYR A 337 -3.29 -24.08 1.50
C TYR A 337 -4.34 -25.16 1.19
N ASP A 338 -5.07 -25.57 2.22
CA ASP A 338 -6.08 -26.63 2.13
C ASP A 338 -7.40 -26.12 1.51
N ALA A 339 -7.62 -24.80 1.49
CA ALA A 339 -8.77 -24.17 0.83
C ALA A 339 -8.70 -24.23 -0.70
N TYR A 340 -7.51 -24.34 -1.30
CA TYR A 340 -7.39 -24.52 -2.75
C TYR A 340 -7.86 -25.89 -3.19
N GLU A 341 -8.80 -25.94 -4.14
CA GLU A 341 -9.33 -27.17 -4.70
C GLU A 341 -8.24 -27.98 -5.45
N ALA A 342 -8.45 -29.26 -5.59
CA ALA A 342 -7.56 -30.10 -6.40
C ALA A 342 -7.60 -29.64 -7.87
N GLY A 343 -6.45 -29.28 -8.42
CA GLY A 343 -6.34 -28.75 -9.79
C GLY A 343 -6.34 -27.23 -9.88
N ASP A 344 -6.56 -26.50 -8.77
CA ASP A 344 -6.43 -25.03 -8.76
C ASP A 344 -4.98 -24.61 -9.04
N GLU A 345 -4.76 -24.02 -10.23
CA GLU A 345 -3.44 -23.62 -10.69
C GLU A 345 -2.86 -22.44 -9.88
N ARG A 346 -3.69 -21.71 -9.13
CA ARG A 346 -3.26 -20.58 -8.31
C ARG A 346 -2.45 -20.98 -7.09
N ARG A 347 -2.72 -22.18 -6.53
CA ARG A 347 -2.07 -22.64 -5.30
C ARG A 347 -0.55 -22.61 -5.38
N ASP A 348 0.03 -23.23 -6.38
CA ASP A 348 1.49 -23.40 -6.51
C ASP A 348 2.19 -22.09 -6.97
N VAL A 349 1.44 -21.13 -7.50
CA VAL A 349 1.91 -19.78 -7.78
C VAL A 349 1.90 -18.93 -6.51
N THR A 350 0.81 -19.01 -5.74
CA THR A 350 0.61 -18.21 -4.51
C THR A 350 1.46 -18.74 -3.36
N ILE A 351 1.62 -20.07 -3.26
CA ILE A 351 2.33 -20.74 -2.17
C ILE A 351 3.43 -21.62 -2.77
N ALA A 352 4.68 -21.20 -2.58
CA ALA A 352 5.84 -21.97 -3.01
C ALA A 352 6.31 -22.88 -1.87
N THR A 353 6.54 -24.15 -2.17
CA THR A 353 7.09 -25.13 -1.22
C THR A 353 8.58 -25.33 -1.50
N ASP A 354 9.43 -25.17 -0.49
CA ASP A 354 10.88 -25.35 -0.60
C ASP A 354 11.50 -25.71 0.77
N ALA A 355 12.76 -26.15 0.76
CA ALA A 355 13.49 -26.43 1.97
C ALA A 355 13.85 -25.14 2.74
N CYS A 356 13.76 -25.22 4.07
CA CYS A 356 14.10 -24.14 4.97
C CYS A 356 14.93 -24.66 6.15
N THR A 357 16.04 -24.02 6.45
CA THR A 357 16.96 -24.47 7.52
C THR A 357 16.38 -24.37 8.92
N TRP A 358 15.34 -23.57 9.12
CA TRP A 358 14.57 -23.53 10.34
C TRP A 358 13.09 -23.26 10.03
N SER A 359 12.22 -23.85 10.81
CA SER A 359 10.77 -23.69 10.69
C SER A 359 10.10 -23.91 12.03
N ASN A 360 9.10 -23.08 12.31
CA ASN A 360 8.20 -23.26 13.45
C ASN A 360 6.85 -23.83 13.04
N TYR A 361 6.49 -23.76 11.74
CA TYR A 361 5.15 -24.07 11.22
C TYR A 361 5.09 -25.35 10.39
N TYR A 362 6.14 -25.65 9.62
CA TYR A 362 6.22 -26.75 8.67
C TYR A 362 7.49 -27.55 8.84
N PRO A 363 7.52 -28.81 8.36
CA PRO A 363 8.78 -29.55 8.22
C PRO A 363 9.80 -28.76 7.41
N SER A 364 11.09 -28.91 7.74
CA SER A 364 12.17 -28.10 7.13
C SER A 364 12.42 -28.39 5.65
N ASP A 365 11.94 -29.52 5.15
CA ASP A 365 12.02 -29.95 3.75
C ASP A 365 10.77 -29.56 2.93
N GLU A 366 9.71 -29.10 3.59
CA GLU A 366 8.42 -28.75 2.98
C GLU A 366 7.89 -27.39 3.48
N TYR A 367 8.77 -26.41 3.66
CA TYR A 367 8.33 -25.10 4.13
C TYR A 367 7.58 -24.34 3.04
N ARG A 368 6.48 -23.69 3.44
CA ARG A 368 5.62 -22.90 2.55
C ARG A 368 5.94 -21.43 2.63
N PHE A 369 6.26 -20.85 1.47
CA PHE A 369 6.59 -19.44 1.31
C PHE A 369 5.49 -18.72 0.52
N MET A 370 5.30 -17.43 0.75
CA MET A 370 4.51 -16.59 -0.14
C MET A 370 5.19 -16.51 -1.51
N GLY A 371 4.49 -16.93 -2.55
CA GLY A 371 5.05 -17.16 -3.87
C GLY A 371 4.89 -16.03 -4.89
N LYS A 372 4.10 -14.99 -4.60
CA LYS A 372 3.80 -13.93 -5.58
C LYS A 372 4.96 -12.96 -5.82
N ILE A 373 5.93 -12.87 -4.91
CA ILE A 373 7.15 -12.06 -5.05
C ILE A 373 8.36 -12.98 -4.85
N ARG A 374 8.92 -13.52 -5.93
CA ARG A 374 9.96 -14.57 -5.91
C ARG A 374 11.37 -14.08 -6.17
N THR A 375 11.52 -13.00 -6.92
CA THR A 375 12.83 -12.47 -7.32
C THR A 375 12.89 -10.97 -7.11
N CYS A 376 14.11 -10.41 -7.12
CA CYS A 376 14.29 -8.97 -7.09
C CYS A 376 13.72 -8.25 -8.32
N ALA A 377 13.43 -8.98 -9.40
CA ALA A 377 12.82 -8.43 -10.61
C ALA A 377 11.28 -8.61 -10.64
N SER A 378 10.68 -9.23 -9.62
CA SER A 378 9.22 -9.35 -9.54
C SER A 378 8.57 -7.98 -9.49
N SER A 379 7.48 -7.80 -10.24
CA SER A 379 6.64 -6.61 -10.16
C SER A 379 5.79 -6.62 -8.90
N ILE A 380 5.38 -5.43 -8.47
CA ILE A 380 4.37 -5.25 -7.43
C ILE A 380 3.08 -4.78 -8.11
N ILE A 381 2.08 -5.64 -8.17
CA ILE A 381 0.76 -5.31 -8.72
C ILE A 381 -0.08 -4.72 -7.60
N LEU A 382 -0.49 -3.45 -7.75
CA LEU A 382 -1.27 -2.71 -6.75
C LEU A 382 -2.77 -2.71 -7.04
N MET A 383 -3.14 -2.96 -8.30
CA MET A 383 -4.52 -3.15 -8.75
C MET A 383 -4.54 -3.98 -10.02
N ARG A 384 -5.49 -4.92 -10.13
CA ARG A 384 -5.68 -5.78 -11.31
C ARG A 384 -7.14 -6.14 -11.57
N LEU A 385 -7.43 -6.56 -12.78
CA LEU A 385 -8.79 -6.74 -13.28
C LEU A 385 -9.58 -7.82 -12.50
N ALA A 386 -8.97 -8.91 -12.07
CA ALA A 386 -9.69 -9.95 -11.32
C ALA A 386 -10.27 -9.44 -10.00
N GLU A 387 -9.60 -8.48 -9.33
CA GLU A 387 -10.17 -7.80 -8.17
C GLU A 387 -11.44 -7.03 -8.54
N ILE A 388 -11.40 -6.31 -9.67
CA ILE A 388 -12.55 -5.53 -10.19
C ILE A 388 -13.70 -6.47 -10.54
N TYR A 389 -13.43 -7.60 -11.20
CA TYR A 389 -14.44 -8.62 -11.52
C TYR A 389 -15.14 -9.15 -10.27
N LEU A 390 -14.37 -9.49 -9.24
CA LEU A 390 -14.95 -10.03 -8.00
C LEU A 390 -15.68 -8.95 -7.17
N LEU A 391 -15.27 -7.68 -7.28
CA LEU A 391 -15.98 -6.56 -6.68
C LEU A 391 -17.28 -6.24 -7.45
N HIS A 392 -17.26 -6.34 -8.78
CA HIS A 392 -18.43 -6.23 -9.62
C HIS A 392 -19.43 -7.37 -9.34
N ALA A 393 -18.94 -8.62 -9.21
CA ALA A 393 -19.78 -9.75 -8.80
C ALA A 393 -20.49 -9.48 -7.47
N GLU A 394 -19.78 -8.91 -6.49
CA GLU A 394 -20.37 -8.53 -5.21
C GLU A 394 -21.45 -7.47 -5.37
N ALA A 395 -21.21 -6.43 -6.17
CA ALA A 395 -22.21 -5.39 -6.43
C ALA A 395 -23.49 -5.94 -7.09
N LEU A 396 -23.34 -6.84 -8.06
CA LEU A 396 -24.47 -7.53 -8.71
C LEU A 396 -25.23 -8.43 -7.72
N ALA A 397 -24.52 -9.19 -6.89
CA ALA A 397 -25.14 -10.02 -5.86
C ALA A 397 -25.93 -9.19 -4.84
N MET A 398 -25.38 -8.04 -4.43
CA MET A 398 -26.06 -7.12 -3.51
C MET A 398 -27.30 -6.46 -4.14
N GLN A 399 -27.40 -6.41 -5.46
CA GLN A 399 -28.54 -5.91 -6.22
C GLN A 399 -29.50 -7.05 -6.66
N GLY A 400 -29.20 -8.31 -6.33
CA GLY A 400 -30.03 -9.48 -6.61
C GLY A 400 -29.81 -10.11 -7.98
N ASP A 401 -28.81 -9.67 -8.74
CA ASP A 401 -28.40 -10.33 -10.01
C ASP A 401 -27.36 -11.43 -9.73
N PHE A 402 -27.82 -12.57 -9.26
CA PHE A 402 -26.96 -13.72 -8.96
C PHE A 402 -26.40 -14.36 -10.24
N SER A 403 -27.10 -14.25 -11.36
CA SER A 403 -26.63 -14.80 -12.64
C SER A 403 -25.44 -14.00 -13.17
N GLY A 404 -25.54 -12.68 -13.17
CA GLY A 404 -24.45 -11.79 -13.55
C GLY A 404 -23.25 -11.96 -12.61
N ALA A 405 -23.49 -11.99 -11.30
CA ALA A 405 -22.43 -12.22 -10.31
C ALA A 405 -21.69 -13.55 -10.54
N THR A 406 -22.43 -14.64 -10.81
CA THR A 406 -21.84 -15.97 -11.07
C THR A 406 -21.00 -15.98 -12.35
N ALA A 407 -21.36 -15.21 -13.37
CA ALA A 407 -20.59 -15.13 -14.60
C ALA A 407 -19.19 -14.61 -14.34
N TYR A 408 -19.03 -13.51 -13.59
CA TYR A 408 -17.72 -12.97 -13.21
C TYR A 408 -16.89 -13.94 -12.36
N VAL A 409 -17.51 -14.59 -11.38
CA VAL A 409 -16.83 -15.62 -10.58
C VAL A 409 -16.32 -16.75 -11.46
N ASN A 410 -17.14 -17.23 -12.40
CA ASN A 410 -16.78 -18.33 -13.29
C ASN A 410 -15.68 -17.97 -14.27
N GLU A 411 -15.56 -16.72 -14.72
CA GLU A 411 -14.41 -16.27 -15.53
C GLU A 411 -13.09 -16.38 -14.74
N VAL A 412 -13.10 -16.00 -13.46
CA VAL A 412 -11.91 -16.16 -12.59
C VAL A 412 -11.59 -17.61 -12.33
N ARG A 413 -12.60 -18.47 -12.08
CA ARG A 413 -12.45 -19.91 -11.86
C ARG A 413 -11.93 -20.65 -13.10
N GLU A 414 -12.48 -20.33 -14.28
CA GLU A 414 -12.03 -20.90 -15.54
C GLU A 414 -10.53 -20.61 -15.79
N ARG A 415 -10.09 -19.35 -15.56
CA ARG A 415 -8.70 -18.98 -15.64
C ARG A 415 -7.82 -19.72 -14.62
N ALA A 416 -8.37 -20.09 -13.46
CA ALA A 416 -7.69 -20.89 -12.43
C ALA A 416 -7.67 -22.41 -12.73
N GLY A 417 -8.26 -22.84 -13.86
CA GLY A 417 -8.35 -24.26 -14.25
C GLY A 417 -9.47 -25.02 -13.55
N LEU A 418 -10.45 -24.35 -12.98
CA LEU A 418 -11.54 -24.93 -12.21
C LEU A 418 -12.87 -24.97 -13.00
N ASP A 419 -13.71 -25.95 -12.64
CA ASP A 419 -15.07 -26.03 -13.16
C ASP A 419 -15.93 -24.84 -12.68
N PRO A 420 -16.90 -24.39 -13.50
CA PRO A 420 -17.80 -23.32 -13.11
C PRO A 420 -18.74 -23.75 -11.98
N VAL A 421 -19.04 -22.83 -11.08
CA VAL A 421 -20.08 -23.02 -10.06
C VAL A 421 -21.47 -22.74 -10.62
N PRO A 422 -22.52 -23.44 -10.16
CA PRO A 422 -23.89 -23.11 -10.52
C PRO A 422 -24.34 -21.79 -9.85
N VAL A 423 -25.35 -21.13 -10.41
CA VAL A 423 -25.94 -19.93 -9.82
C VAL A 423 -26.52 -20.27 -8.43
N PRO A 424 -26.03 -19.62 -7.34
CA PRO A 424 -26.57 -19.85 -6.00
C PRO A 424 -28.04 -19.41 -5.85
N SER A 425 -28.72 -19.98 -4.85
CA SER A 425 -30.16 -19.82 -4.67
C SER A 425 -30.57 -18.46 -4.06
N ASP A 426 -29.66 -17.85 -3.32
CA ASP A 426 -29.91 -16.63 -2.55
C ASP A 426 -28.65 -15.79 -2.39
N GLN A 427 -28.82 -14.58 -1.84
CA GLN A 427 -27.76 -13.60 -1.69
C GLN A 427 -26.64 -14.09 -0.74
N GLU A 428 -26.98 -14.74 0.36
CA GLU A 428 -25.98 -15.20 1.34
C GLU A 428 -25.09 -16.27 0.71
N ALA A 429 -25.67 -17.23 0.01
CA ALA A 429 -24.93 -18.24 -0.72
C ALA A 429 -24.07 -17.65 -1.84
N MET A 430 -24.57 -16.65 -2.57
CA MET A 430 -23.81 -15.98 -3.62
C MET A 430 -22.62 -15.20 -3.05
N LEU A 431 -22.83 -14.46 -1.97
CA LEU A 431 -21.74 -13.74 -1.30
C LEU A 431 -20.69 -14.69 -0.75
N SER A 432 -21.08 -15.85 -0.19
CA SER A 432 -20.12 -16.86 0.25
C SER A 432 -19.21 -17.31 -0.90
N VAL A 433 -19.80 -17.64 -2.04
CA VAL A 433 -19.02 -18.06 -3.23
C VAL A 433 -18.06 -16.96 -3.69
N ILE A 434 -18.53 -15.70 -3.75
CA ILE A 434 -17.69 -14.57 -4.14
C ILE A 434 -16.52 -14.40 -3.17
N PHE A 435 -16.77 -14.48 -1.87
CA PHE A 435 -15.75 -14.23 -0.85
C PHE A 435 -14.72 -15.35 -0.73
N ASP A 436 -15.13 -16.59 -0.96
CA ASP A 436 -14.22 -17.72 -1.06
C ASP A 436 -13.32 -17.55 -2.30
N GLU A 437 -13.89 -17.19 -3.44
CA GLU A 437 -13.13 -16.92 -4.66
C GLU A 437 -12.17 -15.74 -4.50
N ARG A 438 -12.62 -14.62 -3.88
CA ARG A 438 -11.76 -13.47 -3.56
C ARG A 438 -10.58 -13.88 -2.67
N ARG A 439 -10.82 -14.70 -1.65
CA ARG A 439 -9.77 -15.19 -0.74
C ARG A 439 -8.67 -15.91 -1.50
N LEU A 440 -9.04 -16.85 -2.38
CA LEU A 440 -8.08 -17.66 -3.13
C LEU A 440 -7.38 -16.87 -4.23
N GLU A 441 -8.12 -16.03 -4.93
CA GLU A 441 -7.60 -15.22 -6.02
C GLU A 441 -6.64 -14.13 -5.52
N LEU A 442 -7.02 -13.40 -4.46
CA LEU A 442 -6.34 -12.21 -3.97
C LEU A 442 -5.44 -12.48 -2.74
N ALA A 443 -5.20 -13.74 -2.36
CA ALA A 443 -4.33 -14.08 -1.25
C ALA A 443 -2.97 -13.39 -1.40
N PHE A 444 -2.49 -12.76 -0.33
CA PHE A 444 -1.25 -11.96 -0.27
C PHE A 444 -1.24 -10.71 -1.17
N GLU A 445 -2.41 -10.12 -1.41
CA GLU A 445 -2.54 -8.81 -2.05
C GLU A 445 -3.13 -7.75 -1.10
N GLY A 446 -3.30 -8.11 0.18
CA GLY A 446 -3.64 -7.15 1.22
C GLY A 446 -5.14 -6.97 1.45
N PHE A 447 -5.97 -7.98 1.17
CA PHE A 447 -7.43 -7.83 1.24
C PHE A 447 -8.09 -8.58 2.40
N ARG A 448 -7.59 -9.76 2.81
CA ARG A 448 -8.36 -10.74 3.57
C ARG A 448 -9.00 -10.20 4.84
N PHE A 449 -8.25 -9.58 5.74
CA PHE A 449 -8.80 -9.07 7.02
C PHE A 449 -9.83 -7.95 6.80
N PHE A 450 -9.56 -7.05 5.87
CA PHE A 450 -10.45 -5.93 5.55
C PHE A 450 -11.73 -6.42 4.84
N ASP A 451 -11.63 -7.41 3.96
CA ASP A 451 -12.79 -8.09 3.40
C ASP A 451 -13.65 -8.75 4.48
N LEU A 452 -13.03 -9.43 5.46
CA LEU A 452 -13.74 -10.03 6.59
C LEU A 452 -14.47 -8.97 7.46
N ILE A 453 -13.84 -7.82 7.71
CA ILE A 453 -14.48 -6.70 8.42
C ILE A 453 -15.67 -6.18 7.60
N ARG A 454 -15.47 -5.93 6.30
CA ARG A 454 -16.49 -5.40 5.40
C ARG A 454 -17.70 -6.31 5.27
N GLN A 455 -17.49 -7.61 5.39
CA GLN A 455 -18.52 -8.65 5.38
C GLN A 455 -19.15 -8.90 6.74
N GLY A 456 -18.61 -8.35 7.84
CA GLY A 456 -19.04 -8.65 9.21
C GLY A 456 -18.65 -10.05 9.69
N LYS A 457 -17.62 -10.69 9.08
CA LYS A 457 -17.17 -12.05 9.36
C LYS A 457 -15.87 -12.13 10.18
N ALA A 458 -15.23 -11.00 10.47
CA ALA A 458 -13.94 -10.97 11.14
C ALA A 458 -13.95 -11.70 12.50
N MET A 459 -14.95 -11.45 13.35
CA MET A 459 -15.08 -12.11 14.66
C MET A 459 -15.29 -13.62 14.51
N GLU A 460 -16.19 -14.04 13.63
CA GLU A 460 -16.50 -15.45 13.37
C GLU A 460 -15.26 -16.25 12.96
N VAL A 461 -14.49 -15.70 12.01
CA VAL A 461 -13.24 -16.33 11.54
C VAL A 461 -12.20 -16.38 12.66
N HIS A 462 -12.02 -15.30 13.40
CA HIS A 462 -11.08 -15.25 14.52
C HIS A 462 -11.40 -16.25 15.63
N ASP A 463 -12.68 -16.46 15.95
CA ASP A 463 -13.11 -17.42 16.97
C ASP A 463 -12.89 -18.88 16.51
N ARG A 464 -12.97 -19.12 15.22
CA ARG A 464 -12.77 -20.43 14.59
C ARG A 464 -11.30 -20.84 14.53
N MET A 465 -10.42 -19.92 14.14
CA MET A 465 -9.00 -20.21 13.85
C MET A 465 -8.26 -20.97 14.96
N PRO A 466 -8.33 -20.61 16.26
CA PRO A 466 -7.65 -21.36 17.32
C PRO A 466 -8.16 -22.79 17.53
N GLN A 467 -9.36 -23.11 17.04
CA GLN A 467 -9.96 -24.45 17.13
C GLN A 467 -9.48 -25.35 15.99
N GLU A 468 -9.13 -24.78 14.84
CA GLU A 468 -8.71 -25.49 13.64
C GLU A 468 -7.19 -25.68 13.57
N ASP A 469 -6.41 -24.71 14.06
CA ASP A 469 -4.97 -24.82 14.05
C ASP A 469 -4.33 -24.38 15.38
N SER A 470 -3.54 -25.28 15.95
CA SER A 470 -2.85 -25.07 17.22
C SER A 470 -1.86 -23.89 17.22
N TYR A 471 -1.36 -23.48 16.07
CA TYR A 471 -0.48 -22.30 15.94
C TYR A 471 -1.21 -20.97 16.21
N TRP A 472 -2.53 -20.95 16.12
CA TRP A 472 -3.35 -19.78 16.43
C TRP A 472 -3.89 -19.76 17.86
N GLN A 473 -3.65 -20.79 18.68
CA GLN A 473 -4.13 -20.86 20.05
C GLN A 473 -3.60 -19.75 20.98
N GLN A 474 -2.50 -19.11 20.62
CA GLN A 474 -1.90 -18.03 21.40
C GLN A 474 -2.50 -16.65 21.07
N ARG A 475 -3.39 -16.56 20.08
CA ARG A 475 -4.00 -15.28 19.70
C ARG A 475 -4.98 -14.79 20.78
N ALA A 476 -4.89 -13.50 21.08
CA ALA A 476 -5.92 -12.83 21.85
C ALA A 476 -7.24 -12.77 21.07
N PRO A 477 -8.40 -12.88 21.72
CA PRO A 477 -9.68 -12.72 21.04
C PRO A 477 -9.79 -11.36 20.36
N LEU A 478 -10.27 -11.35 19.11
CA LEU A 478 -10.53 -10.10 18.39
C LEU A 478 -11.69 -9.36 19.08
N GLN A 479 -11.52 -8.07 19.26
CA GLN A 479 -12.57 -7.15 19.72
C GLN A 479 -12.90 -6.16 18.60
N GLU A 480 -14.10 -5.57 18.57
CA GLU A 480 -14.46 -4.60 17.54
C GLU A 480 -13.51 -3.41 17.49
N PHE A 481 -13.01 -2.93 18.62
CA PHE A 481 -12.01 -1.86 18.62
C PHE A 481 -10.72 -2.29 17.90
N GLY A 482 -10.36 -3.56 17.97
CA GLY A 482 -9.20 -4.14 17.30
C GLY A 482 -9.34 -4.26 15.78
N TYR A 483 -10.44 -3.80 15.17
CA TYR A 483 -10.49 -3.66 13.72
C TYR A 483 -9.48 -2.62 13.22
N TYR A 484 -9.25 -1.58 14.01
CA TYR A 484 -8.24 -0.58 13.75
C TYR A 484 -7.00 -0.78 14.62
N LEU A 485 -5.87 -0.28 14.15
CA LEU A 485 -4.62 -0.23 14.91
C LEU A 485 -4.65 0.92 15.90
N SER A 486 -3.81 0.83 16.96
CA SER A 486 -3.54 1.96 17.84
C SER A 486 -2.86 3.12 17.08
N VAL A 487 -3.16 4.36 17.45
CA VAL A 487 -2.36 5.51 17.04
C VAL A 487 -1.02 5.44 17.77
N PRO A 488 0.13 5.52 17.08
CA PRO A 488 1.44 5.39 17.71
C PRO A 488 1.68 6.45 18.79
N VAL A 489 2.26 6.05 19.92
CA VAL A 489 2.64 6.98 21.00
C VAL A 489 3.55 8.08 20.48
N GLU A 490 4.56 7.73 19.65
CA GLU A 490 5.47 8.69 19.05
C GLU A 490 4.77 9.72 18.16
N ALA A 491 3.68 9.34 17.47
CA ALA A 491 2.90 10.27 16.68
C ALA A 491 2.11 11.24 17.60
N MET A 492 1.51 10.72 18.68
CA MET A 492 0.80 11.56 19.66
C MET A 492 1.74 12.49 20.43
N ASP A 493 2.96 12.05 20.74
CA ASP A 493 3.98 12.90 21.36
C ASP A 493 4.42 14.05 20.45
N LYS A 494 4.45 13.83 19.14
CA LYS A 494 4.77 14.84 18.13
C LYS A 494 3.59 15.76 17.80
N ASN A 495 2.37 15.24 17.89
CA ASN A 495 1.14 15.96 17.56
C ASN A 495 0.11 15.85 18.71
N PRO A 496 -0.01 16.87 19.57
CA PRO A 496 -0.90 16.87 20.72
C PRO A 496 -2.40 16.90 20.36
N SER A 497 -2.76 17.13 19.09
CA SER A 497 -4.15 17.09 18.62
C SER A 497 -4.62 15.66 18.29
N LEU A 498 -3.72 14.67 18.26
CA LEU A 498 -4.09 13.29 18.03
C LEU A 498 -4.74 12.66 19.26
N VAL A 499 -5.81 11.92 19.02
CA VAL A 499 -6.52 11.15 20.03
C VAL A 499 -6.41 9.67 19.70
N GLN A 500 -6.18 8.83 20.72
CA GLN A 500 -6.07 7.38 20.58
C GLN A 500 -7.38 6.73 20.12
N ASN A 501 -7.28 5.64 19.37
CA ASN A 501 -8.42 4.79 19.04
C ASN A 501 -9.03 4.18 20.31
N PRO A 502 -10.36 4.04 20.38
CA PRO A 502 -11.01 3.38 21.51
C PRO A 502 -10.42 1.98 21.77
N GLY A 503 -10.17 1.66 23.03
CA GLY A 503 -9.68 0.34 23.45
C GLY A 503 -8.16 0.23 23.64
N TYR A 504 -7.39 1.25 23.22
CA TYR A 504 -5.93 1.30 23.38
C TYR A 504 -5.50 2.29 24.46
#